data_8e60ed6cd175246004c039d64ff5d2c3
#
_entry.id   8e60ed6cd175246004c039d64ff5d2c3
#
_cell.length_a   1.000
_cell.length_b   1.000
_cell.length_c   1.000
_cell.angle_alpha   90.00
_cell.angle_beta   90.00
_cell.angle_gamma   90.00
#
_symmetry.space_group_name_H-M   'P 1'
#
loop_
_entity.id
_entity.type
_entity.pdbx_description
1 polymer ?
#
loop_
_entity_poly.entity_id
_entity_poly.type
_entity_poly.pdbx_seq_one_letter_code
_entity_poly.pdbx_strand_id
1 'polypeptide(L)'
;MVLDELHALAESKRGDQLMLGLARLRRLSPALRVTGLSATVEDPQALAGFMAGARPVEIVEADPGPDPDIAMLATARPAPWAGSGGRYAIPEVLEAVKAARTTIIFINTRAQAEVFFQALWAANEENLPIGLHHGSLAREQRARVEAAMAAGALRAVVATGSLDLGIDLS
;
A
#
# COMPACT_ATOMS: atom_id res chain seq x y z
N MET A 1 19.39 3.82 14.69
CA MET A 1 19.02 2.92 13.59
C MET A 1 17.51 2.94 13.47
N VAL A 2 16.98 3.08 12.27
CA VAL A 2 15.54 3.01 12.02
C VAL A 2 15.24 1.74 11.25
N LEU A 3 14.18 1.04 11.64
CA LEU A 3 13.62 -0.13 10.95
C LEU A 3 12.24 0.29 10.45
N ASP A 4 12.11 0.40 9.15
CA ASP A 4 10.86 0.77 8.49
C ASP A 4 10.05 -0.47 8.12
N GLU A 5 8.72 -0.35 8.03
CA GLU A 5 7.80 -1.44 7.74
C GLU A 5 8.01 -2.68 8.65
N LEU A 6 8.22 -2.44 9.95
CA LEU A 6 8.59 -3.50 10.90
C LEU A 6 7.55 -4.63 10.94
N HIS A 7 6.26 -4.32 10.76
CA HIS A 7 5.18 -5.31 10.72
C HIS A 7 5.32 -6.30 9.55
N ALA A 8 5.83 -5.85 8.39
CA ALA A 8 6.06 -6.73 7.24
C ALA A 8 7.27 -7.66 7.44
N LEU A 9 8.13 -7.36 8.42
CA LEU A 9 9.28 -8.17 8.78
C LEU A 9 8.97 -9.16 9.91
N ALA A 10 8.08 -8.81 10.82
CA ALA A 10 7.64 -9.71 11.88
C ALA A 10 7.10 -11.02 11.26
N GLU A 11 7.30 -12.15 11.92
CA GLU A 11 6.87 -13.47 11.46
C GLU A 11 7.50 -13.96 10.14
N SER A 12 8.54 -13.28 9.65
CA SER A 12 9.24 -13.66 8.43
C SER A 12 10.69 -14.09 8.70
N LYS A 13 11.21 -15.02 7.87
CA LYS A 13 12.62 -15.41 7.92
C LYS A 13 13.58 -14.22 7.72
N ARG A 14 13.17 -13.20 6.99
CA ARG A 14 13.95 -11.96 6.82
C ARG A 14 13.98 -11.17 8.10
N GLY A 15 12.88 -11.12 8.82
CA GLY A 15 12.81 -10.49 10.12
C GLY A 15 13.71 -11.18 11.15
N ASP A 16 13.70 -12.51 11.20
CA ASP A 16 14.59 -13.28 12.08
C ASP A 16 16.06 -12.97 11.80
N GLN A 17 16.45 -12.95 10.52
CA GLN A 17 17.81 -12.59 10.11
C GLN A 17 18.17 -11.15 10.49
N LEU A 18 17.25 -10.21 10.34
CA LEU A 18 17.43 -8.82 10.73
C LEU A 18 17.63 -8.71 12.24
N MET A 19 16.80 -9.41 13.04
CA MET A 19 16.93 -9.40 14.51
C MET A 19 18.23 -10.03 14.98
N LEU A 20 18.69 -11.09 14.31
CA LEU A 20 20.02 -11.67 14.59
C LEU A 20 21.14 -10.67 14.28
N GLY A 21 21.06 -9.96 13.16
CA GLY A 21 21.99 -8.88 12.82
C GLY A 21 21.95 -7.74 13.83
N LEU A 22 20.77 -7.33 14.24
CA LEU A 22 20.56 -6.29 15.25
C LEU A 22 21.14 -6.70 16.62
N ALA A 23 20.97 -7.95 17.02
CA ALA A 23 21.57 -8.47 18.25
C ALA A 23 23.10 -8.37 18.22
N ARG A 24 23.74 -8.66 17.07
CA ARG A 24 25.18 -8.50 16.87
C ARG A 24 25.62 -7.05 16.95
N LEU A 25 24.89 -6.14 16.27
CA LEU A 25 25.16 -4.70 16.32
C LEU A 25 25.07 -4.15 17.74
N ARG A 26 24.09 -4.57 18.51
CA ARG A 26 23.93 -4.18 19.92
C ARG A 26 25.06 -4.66 20.82
N ARG A 27 25.70 -5.78 20.49
CA ARG A 27 26.91 -6.24 21.19
C ARG A 27 28.12 -5.37 20.88
N LEU A 28 28.25 -4.92 19.63
CA LEU A 28 29.34 -4.04 19.19
C LEU A 28 29.13 -2.60 19.66
N SER A 29 27.88 -2.16 19.74
CA SER A 29 27.49 -0.81 20.17
C SER A 29 26.36 -0.89 21.20
N PRO A 30 26.68 -1.06 22.49
CA PRO A 30 25.64 -1.19 23.53
C PRO A 30 24.71 0.01 23.65
N ALA A 31 25.16 1.20 23.27
CA ALA A 31 24.37 2.44 23.24
C ALA A 31 23.51 2.61 21.99
N LEU A 32 23.46 1.63 21.09
CA LEU A 32 22.68 1.70 19.87
C LEU A 32 21.19 1.86 20.19
N ARG A 33 20.63 3.00 19.78
CA ARG A 33 19.19 3.26 19.81
C ARG A 33 18.57 2.73 18.52
N VAL A 34 17.42 2.09 18.66
CA VAL A 34 16.68 1.51 17.53
C VAL A 34 15.24 2.00 17.61
N THR A 35 14.74 2.47 16.50
CA THR A 35 13.34 2.90 16.32
C THR A 35 12.71 2.03 15.26
N GLY A 36 11.57 1.42 15.54
CA GLY A 36 10.74 0.72 14.57
C GLY A 36 9.62 1.64 14.10
N LEU A 37 9.39 1.70 12.82
CA LEU A 37 8.21 2.33 12.21
C LEU A 37 7.31 1.23 11.67
N SER A 38 6.02 1.39 11.85
CA SER A 38 5.03 0.40 11.44
C SER A 38 3.71 1.08 11.09
N ALA A 39 2.96 0.51 10.16
CA ALA A 39 1.55 0.79 10.02
C ALA A 39 0.77 0.31 11.26
N THR A 40 -0.53 0.52 11.28
CA THR A 40 -1.42 -0.01 12.32
C THR A 40 -1.29 -1.53 12.40
N VAL A 41 -1.08 -2.05 13.60
CA VAL A 41 -0.95 -3.48 13.90
C VAL A 41 -1.91 -3.86 15.02
N GLU A 42 -2.34 -5.11 15.02
CA GLU A 42 -3.28 -5.64 16.02
C GLU A 42 -2.65 -5.69 17.43
N ASP A 43 -1.36 -6.06 17.51
CA ASP A 43 -0.61 -6.16 18.76
C ASP A 43 0.72 -5.36 18.70
N PRO A 44 0.70 -4.08 19.06
CA PRO A 44 1.91 -3.25 19.10
C PRO A 44 2.95 -3.77 20.11
N GLN A 45 2.51 -4.42 21.18
CA GLN A 45 3.40 -4.95 22.23
C GLN A 45 4.20 -6.16 21.73
N ALA A 46 3.54 -7.07 21.00
CA ALA A 46 4.22 -8.20 20.38
C ALA A 46 5.27 -7.71 19.37
N LEU A 47 4.94 -6.70 18.56
CA LEU A 47 5.87 -6.11 17.59
C LEU A 47 7.04 -5.41 18.28
N ALA A 48 6.80 -4.70 19.37
CA ALA A 48 7.83 -4.10 20.18
C ALA A 48 8.76 -5.17 20.80
N GLY A 49 8.19 -6.25 21.31
CA GLY A 49 8.94 -7.40 21.83
C GLY A 49 9.80 -8.08 20.76
N PHE A 50 9.29 -8.24 19.54
CA PHE A 50 10.06 -8.77 18.41
C PHE A 50 11.32 -7.94 18.13
N MET A 51 11.20 -6.61 18.13
CA MET A 51 12.34 -5.72 17.87
C MET A 51 13.31 -5.64 19.06
N ALA A 52 12.79 -5.55 20.28
CA ALA A 52 13.58 -5.20 21.46
C ALA A 52 14.05 -6.38 22.27
N GLY A 53 13.35 -7.51 22.22
CA GLY A 53 13.54 -8.62 23.14
C GLY A 53 13.17 -8.21 24.57
N ALA A 54 14.07 -8.41 25.51
CA ALA A 54 13.86 -8.05 26.92
C ALA A 54 14.18 -6.58 27.26
N ARG A 55 14.49 -5.73 26.28
CA ARG A 55 14.82 -4.32 26.52
C ARG A 55 13.54 -3.49 26.64
N PRO A 56 13.52 -2.44 27.46
CA PRO A 56 12.41 -1.54 27.53
C PRO A 56 12.21 -0.83 26.17
N VAL A 57 10.97 -0.69 25.74
CA VAL A 57 10.55 0.01 24.53
C VAL A 57 9.43 0.97 24.89
N GLU A 58 9.54 2.17 24.39
CA GLU A 58 8.45 3.13 24.37
C GLU A 58 7.67 2.95 23.05
N ILE A 59 6.37 2.77 23.16
CA ILE A 59 5.46 2.70 22.03
C ILE A 59 4.77 4.06 21.91
N VAL A 60 4.88 4.66 20.73
CA VAL A 60 4.20 5.90 20.38
C VAL A 60 3.18 5.56 19.30
N GLU A 61 1.92 5.71 19.64
CA GLU A 61 0.81 5.52 18.72
C GLU A 61 0.34 6.90 18.23
N ALA A 62 0.12 7.02 16.91
CA ALA A 62 -0.51 8.21 16.35
C ALA A 62 -2.02 8.18 16.66
N ASP A 63 -2.65 9.34 16.64
CA ASP A 63 -4.09 9.42 16.75
C ASP A 63 -4.74 8.55 15.65
N PRO A 64 -5.70 7.69 16.00
CA PRO A 64 -6.45 6.95 15.00
C PRO A 64 -7.16 7.95 14.09
N GLY A 65 -6.98 7.79 12.79
CA GLY A 65 -7.75 8.56 11.81
C GLY A 65 -9.25 8.25 11.92
N PRO A 66 -10.08 8.88 11.07
CA PRO A 66 -11.50 8.55 11.02
C PRO A 66 -11.68 7.06 10.67
N ASP A 67 -12.73 6.46 11.23
CA ASP A 67 -13.09 5.08 10.89
C ASP A 67 -13.32 4.94 9.38
N PRO A 68 -12.78 3.86 8.76
CA PRO A 68 -13.00 3.63 7.34
C PRO A 68 -14.46 3.25 7.08
N ASP A 69 -15.07 3.87 6.07
CA ASP A 69 -16.35 3.41 5.53
C ASP A 69 -16.10 2.26 4.55
N ILE A 70 -16.43 1.04 4.99
CA ILE A 70 -16.21 -0.18 4.21
C ILE A 70 -17.51 -0.63 3.57
N ALA A 71 -17.57 -0.61 2.24
CA ALA A 71 -18.73 -1.03 1.48
C ALA A 71 -18.34 -1.99 0.35
N MET A 72 -19.30 -2.86 -0.02
CA MET A 72 -19.16 -3.73 -1.18
C MET A 72 -19.75 -3.01 -2.39
N LEU A 73 -18.96 -2.84 -3.46
CA LEU A 73 -19.43 -2.24 -4.70
C LEU A 73 -20.44 -3.18 -5.36
N ALA A 74 -21.72 -2.76 -5.41
CA ALA A 74 -22.75 -3.49 -6.12
C ALA A 74 -22.56 -3.30 -7.64
N THR A 75 -22.55 -4.40 -8.39
CA THR A 75 -22.38 -4.38 -9.83
C THR A 75 -23.66 -4.83 -10.55
N ALA A 76 -24.01 -4.16 -11.64
CA ALA A 76 -25.18 -4.50 -12.44
C ALA A 76 -25.02 -5.88 -13.15
N ARG A 77 -23.78 -6.29 -13.39
CA ARG A 77 -23.45 -7.58 -14.02
C ARG A 77 -22.82 -8.50 -12.99
N PRO A 78 -23.19 -9.79 -12.94
CA PRO A 78 -22.53 -10.75 -12.08
C PRO A 78 -21.08 -10.99 -12.54
N ALA A 79 -20.22 -11.32 -11.58
CA ALA A 79 -18.85 -11.67 -11.88
C ALA A 79 -18.79 -12.90 -12.79
N PRO A 80 -18.04 -12.88 -13.90
CA PRO A 80 -17.89 -14.04 -14.77
C PRO A 80 -17.19 -15.20 -14.05
N TRP A 81 -17.64 -16.43 -14.28
CA TRP A 81 -17.04 -17.63 -13.69
C TRP A 81 -15.55 -17.81 -14.01
N ALA A 82 -15.15 -17.43 -15.22
CA ALA A 82 -13.74 -17.51 -15.64
C ALA A 82 -12.83 -16.43 -15.05
N GLY A 83 -13.38 -15.53 -14.22
CA GLY A 83 -12.69 -14.34 -13.77
C GLY A 83 -12.50 -13.33 -14.90
N SER A 84 -12.49 -12.05 -14.58
CA SER A 84 -12.31 -10.96 -15.57
C SER A 84 -11.33 -9.90 -15.09
N GLY A 85 -10.67 -10.13 -13.96
CA GLY A 85 -9.81 -9.11 -13.33
C GLY A 85 -10.60 -7.83 -12.97
N GLY A 86 -11.89 -7.96 -12.64
CA GLY A 86 -12.76 -6.84 -12.25
C GLY A 86 -13.33 -6.01 -13.41
N ARG A 87 -13.02 -6.32 -14.68
CA ARG A 87 -13.45 -5.51 -15.84
C ARG A 87 -14.97 -5.40 -16.01
N TYR A 88 -15.74 -6.37 -15.51
CA TYR A 88 -17.20 -6.32 -15.52
C TYR A 88 -17.77 -5.17 -14.68
N ALA A 89 -17.01 -4.65 -13.70
CA ALA A 89 -17.38 -3.59 -12.77
C ALA A 89 -16.87 -2.21 -13.19
N ILE A 90 -16.30 -2.05 -14.38
CA ILE A 90 -15.74 -0.76 -14.83
C ILE A 90 -16.73 0.38 -14.78
N PRO A 91 -18.01 0.24 -15.19
CA PRO A 91 -18.97 1.33 -15.08
C PRO A 91 -19.13 1.82 -13.64
N GLU A 92 -19.32 0.91 -12.71
CA GLU A 92 -19.51 1.23 -11.29
C GLU A 92 -18.22 1.78 -10.65
N VAL A 93 -17.06 1.27 -11.06
CA VAL A 93 -15.76 1.81 -10.63
C VAL A 93 -15.58 3.25 -11.13
N LEU A 94 -15.96 3.56 -12.37
CA LEU A 94 -15.89 4.93 -12.87
C LEU A 94 -16.80 5.87 -12.09
N GLU A 95 -18.01 5.45 -11.74
CA GLU A 95 -18.89 6.27 -10.90
C GLU A 95 -18.28 6.51 -9.50
N ALA A 96 -17.65 5.49 -8.90
CA ALA A 96 -16.94 5.66 -7.65
C ALA A 96 -15.74 6.63 -7.79
N VAL A 97 -15.00 6.57 -8.89
CA VAL A 97 -13.90 7.50 -9.19
C VAL A 97 -14.44 8.94 -9.35
N LYS A 98 -15.58 9.12 -9.98
CA LYS A 98 -16.21 10.45 -10.11
C LYS A 98 -16.69 11.01 -8.78
N ALA A 99 -17.16 10.17 -7.89
CA ALA A 99 -17.66 10.58 -6.59
C ALA A 99 -16.55 10.92 -5.59
N ALA A 100 -15.36 10.32 -5.73
CA ALA A 100 -14.24 10.50 -4.82
C ALA A 100 -13.26 11.60 -5.28
N ARG A 101 -12.49 12.15 -4.38
CA ARG A 101 -11.38 13.07 -4.70
C ARG A 101 -10.24 12.36 -5.41
N THR A 102 -9.81 11.23 -4.87
CA THR A 102 -8.78 10.35 -5.41
C THR A 102 -9.16 8.92 -5.09
N THR A 103 -9.00 8.02 -6.05
CA THR A 103 -9.32 6.59 -5.90
C THR A 103 -8.07 5.76 -6.20
N ILE A 104 -7.73 4.84 -5.30
CA ILE A 104 -6.71 3.83 -5.57
C ILE A 104 -7.41 2.51 -5.85
N ILE A 105 -7.07 1.87 -6.97
CA ILE A 105 -7.67 0.62 -7.43
C ILE A 105 -6.59 -0.44 -7.38
N PHE A 106 -6.61 -1.30 -6.35
CA PHE A 106 -5.65 -2.38 -6.21
C PHE A 106 -6.02 -3.59 -7.05
N ILE A 107 -5.07 -4.07 -7.83
CA ILE A 107 -5.17 -5.26 -8.67
C ILE A 107 -4.04 -6.22 -8.33
N ASN A 108 -4.34 -7.51 -8.22
CA ASN A 108 -3.41 -8.51 -7.70
C ASN A 108 -2.16 -8.74 -8.57
N THR A 109 -2.27 -8.61 -9.89
CA THR A 109 -1.15 -8.87 -10.80
C THR A 109 -0.93 -7.71 -11.78
N ARG A 110 0.34 -7.53 -12.20
CA ARG A 110 0.73 -6.50 -13.17
C ARG A 110 -0.04 -6.60 -14.49
N ALA A 111 -0.13 -7.81 -15.05
CA ALA A 111 -0.84 -8.05 -16.30
C ALA A 111 -2.32 -7.70 -16.19
N GLN A 112 -2.98 -8.06 -15.08
CA GLN A 112 -4.37 -7.68 -14.84
C GLN A 112 -4.52 -6.16 -14.62
N ALA A 113 -3.56 -5.50 -13.95
CA ALA A 113 -3.58 -4.06 -13.75
C ALA A 113 -3.48 -3.30 -15.08
N GLU A 114 -2.61 -3.73 -15.99
CA GLU A 114 -2.51 -3.14 -17.33
C GLU A 114 -3.81 -3.31 -18.14
N VAL A 115 -4.36 -4.52 -18.15
CA VAL A 115 -5.61 -4.80 -18.87
C VAL A 115 -6.80 -4.04 -18.26
N PHE A 116 -6.86 -3.97 -16.94
CA PHE A 116 -7.90 -3.20 -16.24
C PHE A 116 -7.76 -1.71 -16.54
N PHE A 117 -6.54 -1.18 -16.45
CA PHE A 117 -6.25 0.21 -16.76
C PHE A 117 -6.67 0.57 -18.20
N GLN A 118 -6.33 -0.26 -19.19
CA GLN A 118 -6.74 -0.03 -20.58
C GLN A 118 -8.27 -0.01 -20.74
N ALA A 119 -8.96 -0.94 -20.08
CA ALA A 119 -10.40 -0.99 -20.14
C ALA A 119 -11.06 0.20 -19.43
N LEU A 120 -10.52 0.63 -18.28
CA LEU A 120 -10.97 1.81 -17.54
C LEU A 120 -10.73 3.08 -18.36
N TRP A 121 -9.56 3.20 -18.99
CA TRP A 121 -9.20 4.32 -19.85
C TRP A 121 -10.11 4.41 -21.08
N ALA A 122 -10.41 3.28 -21.73
CA ALA A 122 -11.31 3.23 -22.87
C ALA A 122 -12.76 3.65 -22.54
N ALA A 123 -13.19 3.41 -21.30
CA ALA A 123 -14.51 3.81 -20.82
C ALA A 123 -14.55 5.24 -20.23
N ASN A 124 -13.41 5.91 -20.12
CA ASN A 124 -13.24 7.22 -19.51
C ASN A 124 -13.57 8.36 -20.50
N GLU A 125 -14.85 8.53 -20.83
CA GLU A 125 -15.31 9.55 -21.77
C GLU A 125 -15.05 10.99 -21.30
N GLU A 126 -14.98 11.20 -19.97
CA GLU A 126 -14.76 12.52 -19.36
C GLU A 126 -13.25 12.89 -19.30
N ASN A 127 -12.36 12.04 -19.79
CA ASN A 127 -10.91 12.25 -19.76
C ASN A 127 -10.37 12.55 -18.33
N LEU A 128 -10.91 11.85 -17.33
CA LEU A 128 -10.40 11.96 -15.97
C LEU A 128 -8.92 11.53 -15.94
N PRO A 129 -8.05 12.24 -15.21
CA PRO A 129 -6.64 11.87 -15.09
C PRO A 129 -6.49 10.58 -14.27
N ILE A 130 -6.18 9.48 -14.95
CA ILE A 130 -6.02 8.15 -14.38
C ILE A 130 -4.59 7.67 -14.60
N GLY A 131 -3.92 7.20 -13.56
CA GLY A 131 -2.56 6.66 -13.58
C GLY A 131 -2.52 5.14 -13.51
N LEU A 132 -1.40 4.55 -13.93
CA LEU A 132 -1.06 3.14 -13.72
C LEU A 132 0.25 3.04 -12.94
N HIS A 133 0.28 2.21 -11.89
CA HIS A 133 1.47 2.02 -11.07
C HIS A 133 1.72 0.55 -10.74
N HIS A 134 2.85 0.01 -11.22
CA HIS A 134 3.34 -1.32 -10.82
C HIS A 134 4.85 -1.44 -11.00
N GLY A 135 5.46 -2.42 -10.34
CA GLY A 135 6.92 -2.58 -10.26
C GLY A 135 7.65 -2.85 -11.58
N SER A 136 6.95 -3.17 -12.69
CA SER A 136 7.56 -3.35 -14.02
C SER A 136 7.63 -2.09 -14.87
N LEU A 137 6.96 -1.00 -14.45
CA LEU A 137 7.10 0.29 -15.13
C LEU A 137 8.50 0.85 -14.94
N ALA A 138 8.99 1.62 -15.91
CA ALA A 138 10.22 2.36 -15.78
C ALA A 138 10.18 3.30 -14.56
N ARG A 139 11.33 3.48 -13.90
CA ARG A 139 11.42 4.28 -12.68
C ARG A 139 10.86 5.70 -12.87
N GLU A 140 11.14 6.30 -14.01
CA GLU A 140 10.69 7.65 -14.36
C GLU A 140 9.17 7.73 -14.49
N GLN A 141 8.53 6.69 -15.02
CA GLN A 141 7.07 6.61 -15.15
C GLN A 141 6.43 6.48 -13.76
N ARG A 142 6.97 5.63 -12.90
CA ARG A 142 6.47 5.49 -11.52
C ARG A 142 6.58 6.81 -10.77
N ALA A 143 7.75 7.44 -10.81
CA ALA A 143 7.98 8.73 -10.15
C ALA A 143 7.02 9.84 -10.65
N ARG A 144 6.64 9.83 -11.93
CA ARG A 144 5.63 10.77 -12.46
C ARG A 144 4.25 10.51 -11.87
N VAL A 145 3.83 9.25 -11.77
CA VAL A 145 2.53 8.88 -11.18
C VAL A 145 2.52 9.24 -9.70
N GLU A 146 3.58 8.91 -8.96
CA GLU A 146 3.75 9.23 -7.55
C GLU A 146 3.69 10.75 -7.30
N ALA A 147 4.42 11.53 -8.08
CA ALA A 147 4.39 12.99 -7.99
C ALA A 147 3.01 13.57 -8.34
N ALA A 148 2.32 13.02 -9.34
CA ALA A 148 0.97 13.46 -9.70
C ALA A 148 -0.06 13.08 -8.63
N MET A 149 0.11 11.95 -7.95
CA MET A 149 -0.71 11.57 -6.79
C MET A 149 -0.50 12.53 -5.63
N ALA A 150 0.73 12.77 -5.24
CA ALA A 150 1.08 13.71 -4.16
C ALA A 150 0.58 15.14 -4.43
N ALA A 151 0.56 15.55 -5.69
CA ALA A 151 -0.01 16.84 -6.11
C ALA A 151 -1.54 16.85 -6.18
N GLY A 152 -2.23 15.72 -5.92
CA GLY A 152 -3.68 15.62 -6.08
C GLY A 152 -4.17 15.77 -7.53
N ALA A 153 -3.29 15.57 -8.51
CA ALA A 153 -3.60 15.75 -9.94
C ALA A 153 -4.28 14.54 -10.57
N LEU A 154 -4.28 13.39 -9.89
CA LEU A 154 -4.93 12.16 -10.37
C LEU A 154 -6.27 11.92 -9.69
N ARG A 155 -7.26 11.52 -10.47
CA ARG A 155 -8.57 11.08 -9.99
C ARG A 155 -8.58 9.61 -9.62
N ALA A 156 -7.80 8.81 -10.35
CA ALA A 156 -7.61 7.41 -9.99
C ALA A 156 -6.20 6.92 -10.33
N VAL A 157 -5.76 5.90 -9.58
CA VAL A 157 -4.56 5.12 -9.90
C VAL A 157 -4.89 3.64 -9.81
N VAL A 158 -4.62 2.93 -10.91
CA VAL A 158 -4.66 1.46 -10.92
C VAL A 158 -3.28 0.97 -10.49
N ALA A 159 -3.21 0.20 -9.41
CA ALA A 159 -1.95 -0.21 -8.81
C ALA A 159 -1.92 -1.69 -8.44
N THR A 160 -0.72 -2.24 -8.32
CA THR A 160 -0.47 -3.48 -7.59
C THR A 160 0.10 -3.15 -6.22
N GLY A 161 0.28 -4.12 -5.32
CA GLY A 161 0.85 -3.92 -3.99
C GLY A 161 2.21 -3.21 -3.94
N SER A 162 2.79 -2.83 -5.09
CA SER A 162 3.97 -1.96 -5.14
C SER A 162 3.71 -0.52 -4.72
N LEU A 163 2.45 -0.11 -4.61
CA LEU A 163 2.05 1.21 -4.12
C LEU A 163 1.95 1.26 -2.59
N ASP A 164 1.86 0.10 -1.91
CA ASP A 164 1.77 0.01 -0.45
C ASP A 164 3.05 0.44 0.28
N LEU A 165 4.16 0.61 -0.44
CA LEU A 165 5.47 0.86 0.13
C LEU A 165 5.76 2.36 0.40
N GLY A 166 4.81 3.07 1.00
CA GLY A 166 5.08 4.37 1.62
C GLY A 166 4.97 5.58 0.69
N ILE A 167 3.89 5.71 -0.06
CA ILE A 167 3.56 7.00 -0.68
C ILE A 167 2.83 7.85 0.35
N ASP A 168 3.43 8.97 0.71
CA ASP A 168 2.77 10.00 1.51
C ASP A 168 1.71 10.69 0.66
N LEU A 169 0.44 10.47 1.02
CA LEU A 169 -0.73 11.05 0.35
C LEU A 169 -1.33 12.22 1.16
N SER A 170 -0.62 12.70 2.19
CA SER A 170 -1.06 13.80 3.05
C SER A 170 -0.97 15.18 2.41
#